data_571f5f3351c28d33fe4c3c41fb925da6
#
_entry.id   571f5f3351c28d33fe4c3c41fb925da6
#
_cell.length_a   1.000
_cell.length_b   1.000
_cell.length_c   1.000
_cell.angle_alpha   90.00
_cell.angle_beta   90.00
_cell.angle_gamma   90.00
#
_symmetry.space_group_name_H-M   'P 1'
#
loop_
_entity.id
_entity.type
_entity.pdbx_description
1 polymer ?
#
loop_
_entity_poly.entity_id
_entity_poly.type
_entity_poly.pdbx_seq_one_letter_code
_entity_poly.pdbx_strand_id
1 'polypeptide(L)'
;PLKAMYINCKLKRVADTEYRLIAQIIKELGQEIPPTGLPTDEVYNIFYKLLDQQKQLILLVLDEIDQLTKKMGDDILYNLTRINTELKKAQLCLIGISNNLIFVENLDPRVKSSLSEEELIFPPYNALQIQDILKKRSERAFSPNVVQPGVIEKCSAYSARDHGDARRAIDLLR
;
A
#
# COMPACT_ATOMS: atom_id res chain seq x y z
N PRO A 1 -15.98 11.97 -10.03
CA PRO A 1 -15.95 11.09 -8.85
C PRO A 1 -14.54 10.69 -8.48
N LEU A 2 -14.27 10.42 -7.19
CA LEU A 2 -13.03 9.83 -6.69
C LEU A 2 -13.24 8.32 -6.52
N LYS A 3 -12.33 7.52 -7.07
CA LYS A 3 -12.28 6.08 -6.87
C LYS A 3 -10.96 5.70 -6.20
N ALA A 4 -11.01 5.15 -5.00
CA ALA A 4 -9.82 4.67 -4.30
C ALA A 4 -9.72 3.14 -4.43
N MET A 5 -8.52 2.65 -4.72
CA MET A 5 -8.20 1.22 -4.84
C MET A 5 -6.97 0.92 -3.99
N TYR A 6 -6.99 -0.20 -3.28
CA TYR A 6 -5.89 -0.66 -2.45
C TYR A 6 -5.44 -2.05 -2.89
N ILE A 7 -4.15 -2.19 -3.15
CA ILE A 7 -3.55 -3.45 -3.58
C ILE A 7 -2.32 -3.76 -2.72
N ASN A 8 -2.31 -4.93 -2.09
CA ASN A 8 -1.14 -5.42 -1.38
C ASN A 8 -0.25 -6.24 -2.31
N CYS A 9 0.93 -5.71 -2.63
CA CYS A 9 1.88 -6.27 -3.60
C CYS A 9 2.63 -7.52 -3.10
N LYS A 10 2.54 -7.84 -1.80
CA LYS A 10 3.11 -9.05 -1.23
C LYS A 10 2.32 -10.31 -1.59
N LEU A 11 1.02 -10.18 -1.84
CA LEU A 11 0.14 -11.31 -2.14
C LEU A 11 0.45 -11.89 -3.52
N LYS A 12 0.98 -13.12 -3.57
CA LYS A 12 1.35 -13.82 -4.81
C LYS A 12 0.23 -13.90 -5.85
N ARG A 13 -1.04 -13.99 -5.41
CA ARG A 13 -2.19 -14.06 -6.31
C ARG A 13 -2.49 -12.75 -7.03
N VAL A 14 -2.02 -11.64 -6.50
CA VAL A 14 -2.42 -10.29 -6.91
C VAL A 14 -1.33 -9.61 -7.72
N ALA A 15 -0.07 -9.75 -7.31
CA ALA A 15 1.04 -8.99 -7.87
C ALA A 15 2.29 -9.85 -8.04
N ASP A 16 2.16 -10.97 -8.77
CA ASP A 16 3.28 -11.86 -9.08
C ASP A 16 3.88 -11.58 -10.47
N THR A 17 3.10 -10.98 -11.33
CA THR A 17 3.49 -10.51 -12.65
C THR A 17 2.78 -9.19 -12.97
N GLU A 18 3.36 -8.38 -13.85
CA GLU A 18 2.76 -7.15 -14.36
C GLU A 18 1.33 -7.36 -14.87
N TYR A 19 1.13 -8.44 -15.64
CA TYR A 19 -0.20 -8.86 -16.10
C TYR A 19 -1.20 -8.98 -14.94
N ARG A 20 -0.84 -9.69 -13.88
CA ARG A 20 -1.74 -9.93 -12.74
C ARG A 20 -2.06 -8.66 -11.97
N LEU A 21 -1.07 -7.78 -11.80
CA LEU A 21 -1.30 -6.49 -11.16
C LEU A 21 -2.31 -5.67 -11.96
N ILE A 22 -2.10 -5.51 -13.26
CA ILE A 22 -3.02 -4.75 -14.12
C ILE A 22 -4.39 -5.42 -14.19
N ALA A 23 -4.45 -6.76 -14.27
CA ALA A 23 -5.71 -7.51 -14.20
C ALA A 23 -6.47 -7.28 -12.89
N GLN A 24 -5.76 -7.20 -11.76
CA GLN A 24 -6.38 -6.88 -10.48
C GLN A 24 -6.92 -5.44 -10.45
N ILE A 25 -6.17 -4.48 -11.00
CA ILE A 25 -6.65 -3.09 -11.10
C ILE A 25 -7.90 -3.02 -12.00
N ILE A 26 -7.91 -3.72 -13.12
CA ILE A 26 -9.07 -3.83 -14.02
C ILE A 26 -10.28 -4.39 -13.28
N LYS A 27 -10.08 -5.43 -12.47
CA LYS A 27 -11.13 -6.02 -11.63
C LYS A 27 -11.70 -5.02 -10.62
N GLU A 28 -10.84 -4.26 -9.94
CA GLU A 28 -11.27 -3.19 -9.03
C GLU A 28 -12.01 -2.06 -9.76
N LEU A 29 -11.72 -1.85 -11.05
CA LEU A 29 -12.47 -0.93 -11.91
C LEU A 29 -13.84 -1.47 -12.32
N GLY A 30 -14.11 -2.76 -12.10
CA GLY A 30 -15.42 -3.38 -12.31
C GLY A 30 -15.53 -4.25 -13.56
N GLN A 31 -14.40 -4.56 -14.21
CA GLN A 31 -14.35 -5.50 -15.35
C GLN A 31 -13.46 -6.69 -15.01
N GLU A 32 -13.89 -7.89 -15.33
CA GLU A 32 -13.04 -9.07 -15.20
C GLU A 32 -12.41 -9.42 -16.55
N ILE A 33 -11.12 -9.78 -16.51
CA ILE A 33 -10.39 -10.34 -17.64
C ILE A 33 -9.85 -11.72 -17.24
N PRO A 34 -9.57 -12.60 -18.20
CA PRO A 34 -8.95 -13.88 -17.91
C PRO A 34 -7.66 -13.71 -17.10
N PRO A 35 -7.37 -14.57 -16.12
CA PRO A 35 -6.18 -14.45 -15.29
C PRO A 35 -4.86 -14.71 -16.03
N THR A 36 -4.94 -15.26 -17.24
CA THR A 36 -3.83 -15.54 -18.17
C THR A 36 -4.37 -15.63 -19.60
N GLY A 37 -3.48 -15.45 -20.58
CA GLY A 37 -3.77 -15.78 -21.98
C GLY A 37 -3.91 -14.59 -22.91
N LEU A 38 -4.10 -13.39 -22.41
CA LEU A 38 -4.07 -12.19 -23.25
C LEU A 38 -2.62 -11.67 -23.37
N PRO A 39 -2.23 -11.10 -24.50
CA PRO A 39 -0.99 -10.33 -24.59
C PRO A 39 -0.99 -9.17 -23.59
N THR A 40 0.18 -8.85 -23.01
CA THR A 40 0.30 -7.78 -22.03
C THR A 40 -0.16 -6.43 -22.58
N ASP A 41 0.13 -6.15 -23.85
CA ASP A 41 -0.29 -4.92 -24.53
C ASP A 41 -1.82 -4.82 -24.62
N GLU A 42 -2.52 -5.93 -24.81
CA GLU A 42 -3.97 -5.93 -24.85
C GLU A 42 -4.58 -5.65 -23.47
N VAL A 43 -3.97 -6.19 -22.41
CA VAL A 43 -4.36 -5.90 -21.03
C VAL A 43 -4.18 -4.42 -20.70
N TYR A 44 -3.07 -3.81 -21.11
CA TYR A 44 -2.86 -2.36 -20.96
C TYR A 44 -3.88 -1.55 -21.76
N ASN A 45 -4.21 -1.95 -22.98
CA ASN A 45 -5.24 -1.27 -23.78
C ASN A 45 -6.62 -1.29 -23.10
N ILE A 46 -6.99 -2.42 -22.48
CA ILE A 46 -8.22 -2.53 -21.69
C ILE A 46 -8.14 -1.60 -20.48
N PHE A 47 -7.02 -1.61 -19.77
CA PHE A 47 -6.78 -0.80 -18.61
C PHE A 47 -6.91 0.71 -18.92
N TYR A 48 -6.23 1.20 -19.95
CA TYR A 48 -6.32 2.59 -20.40
C TYR A 48 -7.75 3.00 -20.76
N LYS A 49 -8.45 2.15 -21.51
CA LYS A 49 -9.85 2.41 -21.88
C LYS A 49 -10.76 2.52 -20.67
N LEU A 50 -10.57 1.66 -19.68
CA LEU A 50 -11.38 1.68 -18.45
C LEU A 50 -11.10 2.91 -17.60
N LEU A 51 -9.82 3.29 -17.45
CA LEU A 51 -9.44 4.49 -16.71
C LEU A 51 -10.08 5.75 -17.35
N ASP A 52 -10.01 5.87 -18.68
CA ASP A 52 -10.38 7.08 -19.40
C ASP A 52 -11.85 7.12 -19.89
N GLN A 53 -12.70 6.18 -19.42
CA GLN A 53 -14.12 6.16 -19.78
C GLN A 53 -14.85 7.45 -19.41
N GLN A 54 -14.58 7.99 -18.23
CA GLN A 54 -15.23 9.19 -17.70
C GLN A 54 -14.24 10.09 -16.96
N LYS A 55 -14.66 11.33 -16.75
CA LYS A 55 -13.86 12.26 -15.93
C LYS A 55 -13.88 11.81 -14.47
N GLN A 56 -12.74 11.32 -13.97
CA GLN A 56 -12.59 10.80 -12.60
C GLN A 56 -11.16 10.96 -12.09
N LEU A 57 -11.03 11.00 -10.77
CA LEU A 57 -9.76 10.89 -10.06
C LEU A 57 -9.66 9.49 -9.48
N ILE A 58 -8.56 8.81 -9.76
CA ILE A 58 -8.30 7.45 -9.29
C ILE A 58 -7.11 7.51 -8.35
N LEU A 59 -7.31 7.03 -7.13
CA LEU A 59 -6.26 6.89 -6.12
C LEU A 59 -5.88 5.42 -6.03
N LEU A 60 -4.69 5.09 -6.51
CA LEU A 60 -4.14 3.73 -6.44
C LEU A 60 -3.14 3.64 -5.30
N VAL A 61 -3.45 2.85 -4.29
CA VAL A 61 -2.58 2.57 -3.15
C VAL A 61 -1.91 1.21 -3.37
N LEU A 62 -0.59 1.20 -3.48
CA LEU A 62 0.25 0.01 -3.59
C LEU A 62 0.98 -0.23 -2.27
N ASP A 63 0.50 -1.17 -1.49
CA ASP A 63 1.12 -1.56 -0.22
C ASP A 63 2.22 -2.60 -0.45
N GLU A 64 3.32 -2.51 0.31
CA GLU A 64 4.54 -3.30 0.11
C GLU A 64 5.13 -3.11 -1.32
N ILE A 65 5.17 -1.86 -1.80
CA ILE A 65 5.59 -1.51 -3.17
C ILE A 65 7.03 -1.96 -3.48
N ASP A 66 7.90 -2.03 -2.48
CA ASP A 66 9.25 -2.59 -2.62
C ASP A 66 9.26 -4.08 -3.00
N GLN A 67 8.21 -4.83 -2.64
CA GLN A 67 8.06 -6.22 -3.08
C GLN A 67 7.63 -6.31 -4.55
N LEU A 68 6.92 -5.30 -5.05
CA LEU A 68 6.55 -5.21 -6.44
C LEU A 68 7.78 -5.08 -7.35
N THR A 69 8.62 -4.09 -7.06
CA THR A 69 9.84 -3.84 -7.86
C THR A 69 10.85 -4.98 -7.77
N LYS A 70 10.98 -5.63 -6.60
CA LYS A 70 11.82 -6.83 -6.46
C LYS A 70 11.38 -7.99 -7.35
N LYS A 71 10.07 -8.13 -7.62
CA LYS A 71 9.52 -9.25 -8.41
C LYS A 71 9.49 -8.95 -9.91
N MET A 72 9.14 -7.74 -10.29
CA MET A 72 8.81 -7.36 -11.65
C MET A 72 9.79 -6.37 -12.27
N GLY A 73 10.71 -5.81 -11.47
CA GLY A 73 11.52 -4.67 -11.87
C GLY A 73 10.78 -3.34 -11.77
N ASP A 74 11.46 -2.28 -12.18
CA ASP A 74 11.00 -0.90 -12.01
C ASP A 74 10.08 -0.42 -13.13
N ASP A 75 10.03 -1.15 -14.26
CA ASP A 75 9.29 -0.74 -15.46
C ASP A 75 7.79 -0.55 -15.19
N ILE A 76 7.21 -1.35 -14.30
CA ILE A 76 5.80 -1.20 -13.91
C ILE A 76 5.52 0.15 -13.25
N LEU A 77 6.43 0.64 -12.41
CA LEU A 77 6.30 1.96 -11.79
C LEU A 77 6.47 3.06 -12.83
N TYR A 78 7.42 2.89 -13.75
CA TYR A 78 7.59 3.81 -14.86
C TYR A 78 6.31 3.96 -15.68
N ASN A 79 5.68 2.84 -16.05
CA ASN A 79 4.42 2.82 -16.79
C ASN A 79 3.29 3.50 -16.02
N LEU A 80 3.14 3.19 -14.72
CA LEU A 80 2.08 3.76 -13.88
C LEU A 80 2.26 5.25 -13.62
N THR A 81 3.49 5.75 -13.47
CA THR A 81 3.73 7.18 -13.23
C THR A 81 3.49 8.02 -14.48
N ARG A 82 3.71 7.46 -15.66
CA ARG A 82 3.52 8.17 -16.94
C ARG A 82 2.12 8.05 -17.53
N ILE A 83 1.27 7.22 -16.96
CA ILE A 83 -0.07 6.97 -17.49
C ILE A 83 -0.89 8.27 -17.69
N ASN A 84 -0.69 9.25 -16.82
CA ASN A 84 -1.39 10.53 -16.89
C ASN A 84 -1.06 11.33 -18.15
N THR A 85 0.03 11.04 -18.84
CA THR A 85 0.37 11.68 -20.12
C THR A 85 -0.49 11.17 -21.28
N GLU A 86 -1.08 9.99 -21.12
CA GLU A 86 -1.92 9.32 -22.12
C GLU A 86 -3.42 9.50 -21.84
N LEU A 87 -3.80 9.71 -20.57
CA LEU A 87 -5.19 9.90 -20.16
C LEU A 87 -5.69 11.30 -20.53
N LYS A 88 -6.92 11.38 -21.06
CA LYS A 88 -7.56 12.63 -21.48
C LYS A 88 -8.62 13.11 -20.49
N LYS A 89 -9.31 12.20 -19.83
CA LYS A 89 -10.46 12.49 -18.95
C LYS A 89 -10.16 12.18 -17.49
N ALA A 90 -9.45 11.10 -17.23
CA ALA A 90 -9.13 10.65 -15.88
C ALA A 90 -7.74 11.10 -15.45
N GLN A 91 -7.51 11.08 -14.14
CA GLN A 91 -6.21 11.26 -13.53
C GLN A 91 -5.96 10.14 -12.53
N LEU A 92 -4.75 9.56 -12.56
CA LEU A 92 -4.28 8.56 -11.62
C LEU A 92 -3.31 9.19 -10.64
N CYS A 93 -3.58 9.05 -9.35
CA CYS A 93 -2.67 9.38 -8.26
C CYS A 93 -2.18 8.07 -7.64
N LEU A 94 -0.87 7.96 -7.45
CA LEU A 94 -0.23 6.77 -6.89
C LEU A 94 0.23 7.04 -5.47
N ILE A 95 -0.09 6.14 -4.53
CA ILE A 95 0.48 6.11 -3.18
C ILE A 95 1.22 4.79 -3.02
N GLY A 96 2.53 4.85 -2.80
CA GLY A 96 3.36 3.70 -2.45
C GLY A 96 3.58 3.62 -0.95
N ILE A 97 3.37 2.44 -0.36
CA ILE A 97 3.68 2.16 1.04
C ILE A 97 4.82 1.14 1.08
N SER A 98 5.90 1.47 1.76
CA SER A 98 7.07 0.60 1.92
C SER A 98 7.60 0.62 3.34
N ASN A 99 8.10 -0.51 3.80
CA ASN A 99 8.89 -0.61 5.03
C ASN A 99 10.39 -0.41 4.78
N ASN A 100 10.80 -0.20 3.54
CA ASN A 100 12.18 0.02 3.17
C ASN A 100 12.43 1.51 2.94
N LEU A 101 13.10 2.18 3.88
CA LEU A 101 13.39 3.62 3.82
C LEU A 101 14.26 4.03 2.64
N ILE A 102 15.10 3.13 2.14
CA ILE A 102 15.96 3.38 0.97
C ILE A 102 15.35 2.87 -0.33
N PHE A 103 14.04 2.60 -0.35
CA PHE A 103 13.36 2.03 -1.51
C PHE A 103 13.54 2.93 -2.74
N VAL A 104 13.25 4.22 -2.61
CA VAL A 104 13.33 5.18 -3.71
C VAL A 104 14.77 5.34 -4.22
N GLU A 105 15.77 5.27 -3.32
CA GLU A 105 17.17 5.38 -3.70
C GLU A 105 17.64 4.24 -4.63
N ASN A 106 17.02 3.08 -4.51
CA ASN A 106 17.35 1.88 -5.29
C ASN A 106 16.61 1.78 -6.63
N LEU A 107 15.67 2.69 -6.92
CA LEU A 107 14.95 2.70 -8.20
C LEU A 107 15.84 3.18 -9.36
N ASP A 108 15.51 2.73 -10.57
CA ASP A 108 16.10 3.26 -11.80
C ASP A 108 15.95 4.80 -11.85
N PRO A 109 17.00 5.55 -12.25
CA PRO A 109 16.96 7.01 -12.34
C PRO A 109 15.79 7.55 -13.19
N ARG A 110 15.38 6.82 -14.23
CA ARG A 110 14.25 7.18 -15.09
C ARG A 110 12.92 7.14 -14.32
N VAL A 111 12.77 6.14 -13.45
CA VAL A 111 11.59 5.98 -12.59
C VAL A 111 11.55 7.08 -11.54
N LYS A 112 12.68 7.35 -10.87
CA LYS A 112 12.81 8.46 -9.92
C LYS A 112 12.38 9.78 -10.53
N SER A 113 12.93 10.10 -11.72
CA SER A 113 12.58 11.33 -12.42
C SER A 113 11.09 11.43 -12.79
N SER A 114 10.43 10.30 -13.05
CA SER A 114 9.01 10.25 -13.38
C SER A 114 8.10 10.26 -12.16
N LEU A 115 8.59 9.75 -11.04
CA LEU A 115 7.81 9.57 -9.82
C LEU A 115 7.48 10.93 -9.18
N SER A 116 8.45 11.88 -9.16
CA SER A 116 8.32 13.21 -8.54
C SER A 116 7.64 13.12 -7.17
N GLU A 117 8.13 12.17 -6.34
CA GLU A 117 7.48 11.75 -5.11
C GLU A 117 7.55 12.79 -4.00
N GLU A 118 6.51 12.83 -3.18
CA GLU A 118 6.54 13.41 -1.84
C GLU A 118 6.68 12.27 -0.83
N GLU A 119 7.76 12.27 -0.07
CA GLU A 119 8.02 11.23 0.90
C GLU A 119 7.49 11.62 2.28
N LEU A 120 6.69 10.72 2.89
CA LEU A 120 6.20 10.85 4.25
C LEU A 120 6.70 9.70 5.11
N ILE A 121 7.59 10.01 6.05
CA ILE A 121 8.16 9.02 6.96
C ILE A 121 7.31 8.91 8.22
N PHE A 122 6.89 7.69 8.56
CA PHE A 122 6.24 7.32 9.80
C PHE A 122 7.25 6.67 10.75
N PRO A 123 7.79 7.40 11.73
CA PRO A 123 8.75 6.83 12.68
C PRO A 123 8.07 5.78 13.59
N PRO A 124 8.86 4.86 14.20
CA PRO A 124 8.35 3.96 15.22
C PRO A 124 7.61 4.71 16.34
N TYR A 125 6.57 4.11 16.89
CA TYR A 125 5.83 4.70 17.99
C TYR A 125 6.68 4.77 19.26
N ASN A 126 6.56 5.88 20.00
CA ASN A 126 7.09 5.98 21.35
C ASN A 126 6.15 5.31 22.38
N ALA A 127 6.64 5.16 23.62
CA ALA A 127 5.89 4.46 24.67
C ALA A 127 4.52 5.08 24.98
N LEU A 128 4.42 6.42 24.96
CA LEU A 128 3.15 7.11 25.22
C LEU A 128 2.14 6.88 24.09
N GLN A 129 2.58 6.92 22.84
CA GLN A 129 1.72 6.65 21.70
C GLN A 129 1.20 5.21 21.72
N ILE A 130 2.08 4.22 22.03
CA ILE A 130 1.67 2.83 22.18
C ILE A 130 0.69 2.69 23.36
N GLN A 131 0.92 3.36 24.47
CA GLN A 131 0.03 3.35 25.63
C GLN A 131 -1.39 3.83 25.25
N ASP A 132 -1.50 4.93 24.49
CA ASP A 132 -2.78 5.44 24.02
C ASP A 132 -3.51 4.46 23.07
N ILE A 133 -2.75 3.82 22.18
CA ILE A 133 -3.26 2.78 21.28
C ILE A 133 -3.79 1.60 22.10
N LEU A 134 -3.03 1.11 23.06
CA LEU A 134 -3.41 -0.02 23.91
C LEU A 134 -4.62 0.29 24.78
N LYS A 135 -4.72 1.49 25.38
CA LYS A 135 -5.89 1.93 26.14
C LYS A 135 -7.16 1.88 25.30
N LYS A 136 -7.15 2.53 24.14
CA LYS A 136 -8.31 2.55 23.23
C LYS A 136 -8.72 1.17 22.73
N ARG A 137 -7.76 0.26 22.55
CA ARG A 137 -8.01 -1.12 22.13
C ARG A 137 -8.54 -1.98 23.28
N SER A 138 -7.97 -1.84 24.48
CA SER A 138 -8.38 -2.59 25.66
C SER A 138 -9.81 -2.28 26.08
N GLU A 139 -10.24 -1.00 26.04
CA GLU A 139 -11.61 -0.58 26.31
C GLU A 139 -12.66 -1.27 25.43
N ARG A 140 -12.27 -1.65 24.19
CA ARG A 140 -13.17 -2.32 23.25
C ARG A 140 -13.09 -3.84 23.29
N ALA A 141 -11.95 -4.39 23.72
CA ALA A 141 -11.64 -5.82 23.62
C ALA A 141 -11.84 -6.58 24.92
N PHE A 142 -11.71 -5.92 26.06
CA PHE A 142 -11.79 -6.57 27.37
C PHE A 142 -13.02 -6.09 28.16
N SER A 143 -13.53 -6.97 29.02
CA SER A 143 -14.54 -6.60 30.00
C SER A 143 -13.96 -5.62 31.04
N PRO A 144 -14.79 -4.78 31.66
CA PRO A 144 -14.33 -3.86 32.68
C PRO A 144 -13.54 -4.57 33.80
N ASN A 145 -12.46 -3.93 34.25
CA ASN A 145 -11.59 -4.39 35.35
C ASN A 145 -10.77 -5.68 35.09
N VAL A 146 -10.72 -6.18 33.87
CA VAL A 146 -9.87 -7.35 33.53
C VAL A 146 -8.40 -6.95 33.41
N VAL A 147 -8.12 -5.79 32.80
CA VAL A 147 -6.77 -5.28 32.65
C VAL A 147 -6.36 -4.57 33.93
N GLN A 148 -5.39 -5.14 34.64
CA GLN A 148 -4.90 -4.57 35.89
C GLN A 148 -4.10 -3.26 35.68
N PRO A 149 -4.06 -2.37 36.68
CA PRO A 149 -3.21 -1.18 36.61
C PRO A 149 -1.74 -1.53 36.36
N GLY A 150 -1.08 -0.77 35.51
CA GLY A 150 0.34 -0.95 35.17
C GLY A 150 0.62 -1.96 34.05
N VAL A 151 -0.35 -2.76 33.62
CA VAL A 151 -0.17 -3.72 32.52
C VAL A 151 0.06 -3.01 31.19
N ILE A 152 -0.78 -2.03 30.86
CA ILE A 152 -0.68 -1.26 29.63
C ILE A 152 0.62 -0.50 29.59
N GLU A 153 1.02 0.13 30.69
CA GLU A 153 2.26 0.86 30.83
C GLU A 153 3.49 -0.05 30.60
N LYS A 154 3.48 -1.25 31.15
CA LYS A 154 4.53 -2.24 30.93
C LYS A 154 4.60 -2.71 29.51
N CYS A 155 3.48 -3.11 28.91
CA CYS A 155 3.42 -3.56 27.52
C CYS A 155 3.91 -2.47 26.55
N SER A 156 3.50 -1.21 26.78
CA SER A 156 3.92 -0.09 25.96
C SER A 156 5.41 0.21 26.09
N ALA A 157 5.96 0.17 27.30
CA ALA A 157 7.38 0.39 27.54
C ALA A 157 8.27 -0.69 26.89
N TYR A 158 7.89 -1.96 27.02
CA TYR A 158 8.61 -3.05 26.37
C TYR A 158 8.58 -2.93 24.84
N SER A 159 7.39 -2.72 24.25
CA SER A 159 7.27 -2.62 22.80
C SER A 159 8.01 -1.40 22.23
N ALA A 160 7.98 -0.27 22.92
CA ALA A 160 8.68 0.93 22.49
C ALA A 160 10.21 0.74 22.53
N ARG A 161 10.73 0.05 23.57
CA ARG A 161 12.15 -0.23 23.71
C ARG A 161 12.67 -1.14 22.59
N ASP A 162 11.89 -2.17 22.24
CA ASP A 162 12.37 -3.17 21.30
C ASP A 162 12.24 -2.73 19.84
N HIS A 163 11.05 -2.24 19.42
CA HIS A 163 10.80 -1.93 18.01
C HIS A 163 9.85 -0.75 17.76
N GLY A 164 9.15 -0.24 18.76
CA GLY A 164 8.11 0.78 18.58
C GLY A 164 6.91 0.30 17.72
N ASP A 165 6.62 -1.02 17.74
CA ASP A 165 5.59 -1.67 16.92
C ASP A 165 4.30 -1.87 17.72
N ALA A 166 3.23 -1.18 17.30
CA ALA A 166 1.92 -1.30 17.94
C ALA A 166 1.29 -2.69 17.78
N ARG A 167 1.57 -3.44 16.72
CA ARG A 167 1.05 -4.81 16.54
C ARG A 167 1.62 -5.74 17.59
N ARG A 168 2.93 -5.69 17.81
CA ARG A 168 3.60 -6.46 18.88
C ARG A 168 3.10 -6.06 20.26
N ALA A 169 2.83 -4.77 20.48
CA ALA A 169 2.27 -4.30 21.74
C ALA A 169 0.87 -4.88 22.02
N ILE A 170 0.03 -4.98 21.00
CA ILE A 170 -1.30 -5.59 21.07
C ILE A 170 -1.19 -7.09 21.35
N ASP A 171 -0.28 -7.80 20.66
CA ASP A 171 -0.05 -9.22 20.87
C ASP A 171 0.48 -9.54 22.28
N LEU A 172 1.29 -8.64 22.84
CA LEU A 172 1.79 -8.76 24.21
C LEU A 172 0.69 -8.53 25.27
N LEU A 173 -0.30 -7.69 24.95
CA LEU A 173 -1.43 -7.42 25.82
C LEU A 173 -2.50 -8.53 25.78
N ARG A 174 -2.53 -9.32 24.73
CA ARG A 174 -3.50 -10.40 24.48
C ARG A 174 -3.20 -11.64 25.31
#